data_2f4e09ed6f04489e1a00b66c2fca9d5a
#
_entry.id   2f4e09ed6f04489e1a00b66c2fca9d5a
#
_cell.length_a   1.000
_cell.length_b   1.000
_cell.length_c   1.000
_cell.angle_alpha   90.00
_cell.angle_beta   90.00
_cell.angle_gamma   90.00
#
_symmetry.space_group_name_H-M   'P 1'
#
loop_
_entity.id
_entity.type
_entity.pdbx_description
1 polymer ?
#
loop_
_entity_poly.entity_id
_entity_poly.type
_entity_poly.pdbx_seq_one_letter_code
_entity_poly.pdbx_strand_id
1 'polypeptide(L)'
;MPSFEDEKKSLDNKGYLIFGVLIFIVALVICYYVYKSITSVELNSKGCPVKGPFSEHVVLFDQTDTVKDKPIVEVDARNFLDKIKIDVPQYSRLSIYVIKNDPEGRNIKPVISVCNPGDERNLSYFEKSGITLTVKKYMEDWEKNFSQIINPVINKIMERSTSPTSPIFEMINVVSINSFKH
;
A
#
# COMPACT_ATOMS: atom_id res chain seq x y z
N MET A 1 19.37 -32.01 58.80
CA MET A 1 20.26 -31.12 58.07
C MET A 1 20.41 -31.71 56.68
N PRO A 2 20.09 -31.01 55.60
CA PRO A 2 20.32 -31.52 54.24
C PRO A 2 21.82 -31.69 54.02
N SER A 3 22.21 -32.77 53.35
CA SER A 3 23.59 -33.07 53.06
C SER A 3 24.14 -32.07 52.02
N PHE A 4 25.43 -31.76 52.12
CA PHE A 4 26.10 -30.84 51.19
C PHE A 4 25.99 -31.29 49.72
N GLU A 5 25.76 -32.57 49.46
CA GLU A 5 25.52 -33.16 48.14
C GLU A 5 24.12 -32.85 47.63
N ASP A 6 23.10 -32.77 48.48
CA ASP A 6 21.72 -32.43 48.06
C ASP A 6 21.60 -30.97 47.70
N GLU A 7 22.33 -30.09 48.35
CA GLU A 7 22.38 -28.66 48.05
C GLU A 7 23.09 -28.38 46.71
N LYS A 8 24.17 -29.09 46.41
CA LYS A 8 24.91 -29.02 45.17
C LYS A 8 24.05 -29.50 43.97
N LYS A 9 23.34 -30.65 44.14
CA LYS A 9 22.41 -31.16 43.10
C LYS A 9 21.26 -30.21 42.83
N SER A 10 20.75 -29.53 43.86
CA SER A 10 19.68 -28.53 43.72
C SER A 10 20.15 -27.27 42.95
N LEU A 11 21.38 -26.85 43.17
CA LEU A 11 21.99 -25.72 42.45
C LEU A 11 22.25 -26.04 40.98
N ASP A 12 22.76 -27.24 40.67
CA ASP A 12 22.99 -27.70 39.30
C ASP A 12 21.68 -27.80 38.52
N ASN A 13 20.62 -28.37 39.11
CA ASN A 13 19.31 -28.46 38.48
C ASN A 13 18.69 -27.08 38.19
N LYS A 14 18.86 -26.10 39.08
CA LYS A 14 18.42 -24.73 38.84
C LYS A 14 19.20 -24.07 37.70
N GLY A 15 20.51 -24.32 37.60
CA GLY A 15 21.36 -23.86 36.52
C GLY A 15 20.88 -24.39 35.14
N TYR A 16 20.62 -25.68 35.06
CA TYR A 16 20.10 -26.29 33.81
C TYR A 16 18.72 -25.75 33.42
N LEU A 17 17.87 -25.48 34.39
CA LEU A 17 16.54 -24.92 34.13
C LEU A 17 16.62 -23.48 33.58
N ILE A 18 17.46 -22.64 34.18
CA ILE A 18 17.71 -21.27 33.71
C ILE A 18 18.29 -21.30 32.30
N PHE A 19 19.28 -22.16 32.04
CA PHE A 19 19.90 -22.30 30.72
C PHE A 19 18.90 -22.80 29.68
N GLY A 20 18.03 -23.76 30.03
CA GLY A 20 16.95 -24.24 29.15
C GLY A 20 15.94 -23.16 28.80
N VAL A 21 15.53 -22.33 29.76
CA VAL A 21 14.65 -21.18 29.50
C VAL A 21 15.30 -20.15 28.56
N LEU A 22 16.59 -19.90 28.78
CA LEU A 22 17.32 -18.95 27.94
C LEU A 22 17.43 -19.41 26.47
N ILE A 23 17.76 -20.71 26.27
CA ILE A 23 17.76 -21.31 24.91
C ILE A 23 16.36 -21.22 24.28
N PHE A 24 15.31 -21.51 25.04
CA PHE A 24 13.94 -21.45 24.55
C PHE A 24 13.55 -20.03 24.10
N ILE A 25 13.93 -18.99 24.88
CA ILE A 25 13.68 -17.59 24.49
C ILE A 25 14.45 -17.25 23.21
N VAL A 26 15.72 -17.64 23.09
CA VAL A 26 16.51 -17.40 21.88
C VAL A 26 15.87 -18.09 20.66
N ALA A 27 15.41 -19.33 20.82
CA ALA A 27 14.73 -20.04 19.75
C ALA A 27 13.44 -19.34 19.31
N LEU A 28 12.62 -18.83 20.25
CA LEU A 28 11.43 -18.04 19.92
C LEU A 28 11.77 -16.75 19.15
N VAL A 29 12.81 -16.05 19.53
CA VAL A 29 13.28 -14.85 18.84
C VAL A 29 13.71 -15.18 17.41
N ILE A 30 14.50 -16.24 17.24
CA ILE A 30 14.92 -16.70 15.90
C ILE A 30 13.70 -17.07 15.05
N CYS A 31 12.78 -17.88 15.59
CA CYS A 31 11.53 -18.24 14.89
C CYS A 31 10.73 -17.01 14.47
N TYR A 32 10.62 -16.01 15.33
CA TYR A 32 9.93 -14.76 15.01
C TYR A 32 10.59 -14.02 13.85
N TYR A 33 11.93 -13.89 13.85
CA TYR A 33 12.67 -13.23 12.77
C TYR A 33 12.55 -13.99 11.44
N VAL A 34 12.65 -15.31 11.47
CA VAL A 34 12.48 -16.17 10.30
C VAL A 34 11.07 -16.03 9.74
N TYR A 35 10.05 -16.10 10.59
CA TYR A 35 8.66 -15.90 10.20
C TYR A 35 8.45 -14.53 9.55
N LYS A 36 8.97 -13.46 10.16
CA LYS A 36 8.87 -12.10 9.63
C LYS A 36 9.58 -11.96 8.28
N SER A 37 10.74 -12.61 8.10
CA SER A 37 11.48 -12.60 6.84
C SER A 37 10.72 -13.30 5.70
N ILE A 38 10.07 -14.43 5.99
CA ILE A 38 9.31 -15.21 5.00
C ILE A 38 8.02 -14.47 4.61
N THR A 39 7.39 -13.75 5.55
CA THR A 39 6.13 -13.05 5.33
C THR A 39 6.31 -11.62 4.81
N SER A 40 7.53 -11.10 4.75
CA SER A 40 7.81 -9.77 4.23
C SER A 40 7.56 -9.71 2.72
N VAL A 41 6.78 -8.70 2.30
CA VAL A 41 6.52 -8.44 0.89
C VAL A 41 7.68 -7.61 0.33
N GLU A 42 8.39 -8.15 -0.65
CA GLU A 42 9.40 -7.38 -1.38
C GLU A 42 8.73 -6.34 -2.28
N LEU A 43 9.12 -5.08 -2.11
CA LEU A 43 8.63 -3.97 -2.93
C LEU A 43 9.70 -3.52 -3.91
N ASN A 44 9.28 -3.18 -5.12
CA ASN A 44 10.14 -2.54 -6.11
C ASN A 44 10.31 -1.05 -5.82
N SER A 45 11.10 -0.34 -6.62
CA SER A 45 11.35 1.11 -6.48
C SER A 45 10.10 1.99 -6.61
N LYS A 46 8.97 1.44 -7.07
CA LYS A 46 7.67 2.13 -7.18
C LYS A 46 6.69 1.76 -6.08
N GLY A 47 7.14 1.06 -5.04
CA GLY A 47 6.28 0.63 -3.94
C GLY A 47 5.34 -0.53 -4.28
N CYS A 48 5.46 -1.15 -5.45
CA CYS A 48 4.66 -2.31 -5.84
C CYS A 48 5.34 -3.61 -5.41
N PRO A 49 4.57 -4.63 -4.99
CA PRO A 49 5.12 -5.96 -4.75
C PRO A 49 5.79 -6.52 -6.01
N VAL A 50 6.97 -7.14 -5.83
CA VAL A 50 7.73 -7.74 -6.95
C VAL A 50 6.93 -8.85 -7.65
N LYS A 51 6.12 -9.59 -6.89
CA LYS A 51 5.25 -10.65 -7.41
C LYS A 51 3.95 -10.13 -8.05
N GLY A 52 3.77 -8.83 -8.16
CA GLY A 52 2.57 -8.17 -8.64
C GLY A 52 1.67 -7.64 -7.52
N PRO A 53 0.78 -6.68 -7.81
CA PRO A 53 -0.14 -6.10 -6.84
C PRO A 53 -1.18 -7.12 -6.38
N PHE A 54 -1.65 -6.99 -5.14
CA PHE A 54 -2.67 -7.89 -4.58
C PHE A 54 -4.06 -7.65 -5.19
N SER A 55 -4.35 -6.41 -5.55
CA SER A 55 -5.55 -6.04 -6.30
C SER A 55 -5.28 -4.81 -7.15
N GLU A 56 -6.14 -4.58 -8.15
CA GLU A 56 -6.09 -3.39 -8.99
C GLU A 56 -7.35 -2.57 -8.82
N HIS A 57 -7.18 -1.30 -8.50
CA HIS A 57 -8.24 -0.30 -8.38
C HIS A 57 -8.13 0.65 -9.56
N VAL A 58 -9.17 0.68 -10.37
CA VAL A 58 -9.23 1.52 -11.57
C VAL A 58 -10.22 2.64 -11.35
N VAL A 59 -9.78 3.85 -11.62
CA VAL A 59 -10.60 5.06 -11.57
C VAL A 59 -10.63 5.69 -12.95
N LEU A 60 -11.82 5.95 -13.43
CA LEU A 60 -12.08 6.62 -14.71
C LEU A 60 -12.69 8.00 -14.44
N PHE A 61 -12.00 9.05 -14.87
CA PHE A 61 -12.54 10.40 -14.88
C PHE A 61 -12.99 10.76 -16.29
N ASP A 62 -14.26 11.08 -16.44
CA ASP A 62 -14.80 11.60 -17.69
C ASP A 62 -14.68 13.12 -17.74
N GLN A 63 -14.02 13.62 -18.78
CA GLN A 63 -13.83 15.05 -19.06
C GLN A 63 -14.60 15.53 -20.28
N THR A 64 -15.53 14.74 -20.79
CA THR A 64 -16.22 15.05 -22.04
C THR A 64 -17.22 16.19 -21.89
N ASP A 65 -17.70 16.47 -20.68
CA ASP A 65 -18.65 17.54 -20.41
C ASP A 65 -17.97 18.87 -20.03
N THR A 66 -18.58 19.97 -20.46
CA THR A 66 -18.16 21.33 -20.03
C THR A 66 -18.56 21.56 -18.59
N VAL A 67 -17.59 21.54 -17.69
CA VAL A 67 -17.79 21.87 -16.29
C VAL A 67 -18.10 23.36 -16.14
N LYS A 68 -19.35 23.70 -15.83
CA LYS A 68 -19.79 25.09 -15.64
C LYS A 68 -19.29 25.70 -14.34
N ASP A 69 -19.21 24.90 -13.26
CA ASP A 69 -18.83 25.33 -11.91
C ASP A 69 -17.50 24.72 -11.46
N LYS A 70 -16.40 25.16 -12.10
CA LYS A 70 -15.04 24.66 -11.87
C LYS A 70 -14.61 24.54 -10.41
N PRO A 71 -14.86 25.54 -9.53
CA PRO A 71 -14.36 25.44 -8.14
C PRO A 71 -14.99 24.30 -7.35
N ILE A 72 -16.28 24.05 -7.57
CA ILE A 72 -17.03 22.98 -6.86
C ILE A 72 -16.50 21.63 -7.31
N VAL A 73 -16.36 21.44 -8.61
CA VAL A 73 -15.88 20.16 -9.18
C VAL A 73 -14.43 19.88 -8.78
N GLU A 74 -13.59 20.93 -8.66
CA GLU A 74 -12.23 20.75 -8.15
C GLU A 74 -12.21 20.27 -6.70
N VAL A 75 -13.03 20.85 -5.84
CA VAL A 75 -13.14 20.43 -4.43
C VAL A 75 -13.65 18.99 -4.33
N ASP A 76 -14.67 18.64 -5.10
CA ASP A 76 -15.22 17.29 -5.11
C ASP A 76 -14.21 16.27 -5.64
N ALA A 77 -13.48 16.60 -6.70
CA ALA A 77 -12.43 15.74 -7.25
C ALA A 77 -11.26 15.54 -6.26
N ARG A 78 -10.87 16.59 -5.52
CA ARG A 78 -9.85 16.49 -4.47
C ARG A 78 -10.33 15.59 -3.32
N ASN A 79 -11.53 15.84 -2.81
CA ASN A 79 -12.13 15.02 -1.74
C ASN A 79 -12.24 13.54 -2.16
N PHE A 80 -12.59 13.29 -3.41
CA PHE A 80 -12.67 11.94 -3.95
C PHE A 80 -11.29 11.28 -4.04
N LEU A 81 -10.26 12.00 -4.53
CA LEU A 81 -8.89 11.48 -4.58
C LEU A 81 -8.34 11.21 -3.17
N ASP A 82 -8.62 12.08 -2.20
CA ASP A 82 -8.18 11.88 -0.82
C ASP A 82 -8.86 10.65 -0.19
N LYS A 83 -10.14 10.45 -0.48
CA LYS A 83 -10.84 9.24 -0.06
C LYS A 83 -10.24 7.98 -0.69
N ILE A 84 -9.98 7.99 -2.00
CA ILE A 84 -9.37 6.85 -2.70
C ILE A 84 -8.00 6.50 -2.12
N LYS A 85 -7.16 7.49 -1.79
CA LYS A 85 -5.86 7.23 -1.14
C LYS A 85 -6.01 6.43 0.15
N ILE A 86 -7.12 6.65 0.87
CA ILE A 86 -7.42 5.94 2.12
C ILE A 86 -8.02 4.56 1.84
N ASP A 87 -8.87 4.44 0.83
CA ASP A 87 -9.64 3.23 0.54
C ASP A 87 -8.84 2.16 -0.22
N VAL A 88 -7.77 2.55 -0.94
CA VAL A 88 -6.91 1.58 -1.64
C VAL A 88 -6.10 0.75 -0.63
N PRO A 89 -6.28 -0.59 -0.60
CA PRO A 89 -5.57 -1.44 0.35
C PRO A 89 -4.05 -1.42 0.14
N GLN A 90 -3.32 -1.79 1.20
CA GLN A 90 -1.88 -1.97 1.12
C GLN A 90 -1.51 -2.98 0.02
N TYR A 91 -0.44 -2.71 -0.71
CA TYR A 91 0.10 -3.53 -1.81
C TYR A 91 -0.83 -3.66 -3.02
N SER A 92 -1.92 -2.88 -3.06
CA SER A 92 -2.80 -2.79 -4.23
C SER A 92 -2.37 -1.67 -5.16
N ARG A 93 -2.66 -1.83 -6.45
CA ARG A 93 -2.38 -0.82 -7.48
C ARG A 93 -3.58 0.09 -7.66
N LEU A 94 -3.33 1.40 -7.74
CA LEU A 94 -4.28 2.40 -8.18
C LEU A 94 -3.88 2.88 -9.58
N SER A 95 -4.76 2.70 -10.54
CA SER A 95 -4.61 3.19 -11.92
C SER A 95 -5.71 4.22 -12.21
N ILE A 96 -5.32 5.46 -12.49
CA ILE A 96 -6.26 6.54 -12.81
C ILE A 96 -6.17 6.85 -14.30
N TYR A 97 -7.32 6.82 -14.95
CA TYR A 97 -7.51 7.13 -16.35
C TYR A 97 -8.36 8.39 -16.47
N VAL A 98 -8.03 9.21 -17.45
CA VAL A 98 -8.81 10.38 -17.81
C VAL A 98 -9.32 10.19 -19.22
N ILE A 99 -10.64 10.18 -19.38
CA ILE A 99 -11.30 10.04 -20.66
C ILE A 99 -11.26 11.42 -21.34
N LYS A 100 -10.45 11.52 -22.37
CA LYS A 100 -10.40 12.68 -23.26
C LYS A 100 -10.98 12.30 -24.61
N ASN A 101 -11.30 13.28 -25.42
CA ASN A 101 -11.70 13.04 -26.79
C ASN A 101 -10.52 12.44 -27.58
N ASP A 102 -10.45 11.12 -27.60
CA ASP A 102 -9.54 10.36 -28.45
C ASP A 102 -10.40 9.62 -29.49
N PRO A 103 -10.53 10.16 -30.72
CA PRO A 103 -11.37 9.56 -31.75
C PRO A 103 -10.90 8.17 -32.18
N GLU A 104 -9.68 7.79 -31.84
CA GLU A 104 -9.13 6.48 -32.22
C GLU A 104 -9.12 5.45 -31.07
N GLY A 105 -9.23 5.88 -29.82
CA GLY A 105 -9.37 5.01 -28.64
C GLY A 105 -8.30 3.95 -28.42
N ARG A 106 -7.22 3.98 -29.18
CA ARG A 106 -6.30 2.85 -29.31
C ARG A 106 -5.16 2.84 -28.29
N ASN A 107 -4.88 3.96 -27.63
CA ASN A 107 -3.75 4.11 -26.71
C ASN A 107 -4.17 4.66 -25.36
N ILE A 108 -5.10 3.99 -24.71
CA ILE A 108 -5.53 4.38 -23.38
C ILE A 108 -4.48 3.94 -22.36
N LYS A 109 -3.70 4.92 -21.89
CA LYS A 109 -2.74 4.71 -20.81
C LYS A 109 -3.23 5.39 -19.55
N PRO A 110 -3.01 4.80 -18.37
CA PRO A 110 -3.31 5.48 -17.13
C PRO A 110 -2.47 6.76 -17.04
N VAL A 111 -3.11 7.84 -16.59
CA VAL A 111 -2.42 9.10 -16.25
C VAL A 111 -1.44 8.84 -15.12
N ILE A 112 -1.82 7.93 -14.22
CA ILE A 112 -0.99 7.46 -13.14
C ILE A 112 -1.29 5.99 -12.86
N SER A 113 -0.26 5.26 -12.45
CA SER A 113 -0.37 3.89 -11.97
C SER A 113 0.67 3.69 -10.87
N VAL A 114 0.21 3.58 -9.61
CA VAL A 114 1.03 3.47 -8.42
C VAL A 114 0.49 2.42 -7.48
N CYS A 115 1.35 1.81 -6.67
CA CYS A 115 0.92 0.90 -5.61
C CYS A 115 0.95 1.60 -4.25
N ASN A 116 -0.02 1.27 -3.40
CA ASN A 116 -0.02 1.71 -2.02
C ASN A 116 1.00 0.87 -1.22
N PRO A 117 2.11 1.45 -0.73
CA PRO A 117 3.09 0.71 0.07
C PRO A 117 2.58 0.37 1.48
N GLY A 118 1.48 0.97 1.88
CA GLY A 118 0.94 0.93 3.23
C GLY A 118 1.33 2.15 4.04
N ASP A 119 0.52 2.44 5.04
CA ASP A 119 0.70 3.54 5.99
C ASP A 119 0.67 3.04 7.45
N GLU A 120 0.61 3.95 8.41
CA GLU A 120 0.57 3.62 9.84
C GLU A 120 -0.60 2.70 10.24
N ARG A 121 -1.70 2.68 9.48
CA ARG A 121 -2.88 1.82 9.74
C ARG A 121 -2.54 0.35 9.57
N ASN A 122 -1.58 0.04 8.70
CA ASN A 122 -1.14 -1.31 8.37
C ASN A 122 -0.11 -1.86 9.36
N LEU A 123 0.41 -1.02 10.27
CA LEU A 123 1.36 -1.44 11.29
C LEU A 123 0.67 -2.22 12.41
N SER A 124 1.31 -3.30 12.86
CA SER A 124 0.89 -4.04 14.04
C SER A 124 1.00 -3.18 15.31
N TYR A 125 0.31 -3.59 16.37
CA TYR A 125 0.39 -2.91 17.68
C TYR A 125 1.82 -2.77 18.19
N PHE A 126 2.65 -3.81 18.01
CA PHE A 126 4.06 -3.79 18.44
C PHE A 126 4.90 -2.82 17.59
N GLU A 127 4.62 -2.69 16.30
CA GLU A 127 5.30 -1.74 15.42
C GLU A 127 4.90 -0.29 15.72
N LYS A 128 3.65 -0.07 16.13
CA LYS A 128 3.17 1.26 16.58
C LYS A 128 3.71 1.66 17.96
N SER A 129 3.86 0.70 18.86
CA SER A 129 4.35 0.95 20.24
C SER A 129 5.87 0.99 20.35
N GLY A 130 6.58 0.42 19.38
CA GLY A 130 8.03 0.32 19.39
C GLY A 130 8.69 1.18 18.32
N ILE A 131 9.35 2.25 18.73
CA ILE A 131 10.25 3.08 17.93
C ILE A 131 9.51 3.97 16.91
N THR A 132 9.33 5.20 17.28
CA THR A 132 8.86 6.34 16.48
C THR A 132 9.46 6.42 15.06
N LEU A 133 10.67 5.89 14.86
CA LEU A 133 11.36 5.84 13.57
C LEU A 133 10.66 4.95 12.53
N THR A 134 10.06 3.82 12.94
CA THR A 134 9.38 2.90 12.01
C THR A 134 8.10 3.54 11.47
N VAL A 135 7.29 4.10 12.36
CA VAL A 135 6.04 4.79 11.98
C VAL A 135 6.34 5.96 11.04
N LYS A 136 7.33 6.79 11.42
CA LYS A 136 7.74 7.94 10.61
C LYS A 136 8.18 7.52 9.21
N LYS A 137 8.98 6.47 9.10
CA LYS A 137 9.44 5.95 7.80
C LYS A 137 8.27 5.46 6.95
N TYR A 138 7.30 4.73 7.51
CA TYR A 138 6.12 4.28 6.77
C TYR A 138 5.28 5.45 6.26
N MET A 139 5.09 6.49 7.08
CA MET A 139 4.37 7.69 6.68
C MET A 139 5.12 8.45 5.57
N GLU A 140 6.44 8.59 5.68
CA GLU A 140 7.27 9.23 4.66
C GLU A 140 7.25 8.46 3.34
N ASP A 141 7.35 7.13 3.39
CA ASP A 141 7.29 6.26 2.22
C ASP A 141 5.90 6.31 1.55
N TRP A 142 4.83 6.30 2.32
CA TRP A 142 3.47 6.43 1.81
C TRP A 142 3.23 7.80 1.19
N GLU A 143 3.62 8.86 1.88
CA GLU A 143 3.46 10.23 1.38
C GLU A 143 4.24 10.43 0.08
N LYS A 144 5.51 10.05 0.04
CA LYS A 144 6.40 10.25 -1.10
C LYS A 144 6.05 9.37 -2.30
N ASN A 145 5.78 8.08 -2.08
CA ASN A 145 5.67 7.09 -3.14
C ASN A 145 4.21 6.84 -3.57
N PHE A 146 3.22 7.39 -2.85
CA PHE A 146 1.81 7.20 -3.16
C PHE A 146 1.05 8.53 -3.15
N SER A 147 0.92 9.21 -2.01
CA SER A 147 0.08 10.40 -1.87
C SER A 147 0.53 11.55 -2.77
N GLN A 148 1.82 11.91 -2.73
CA GLN A 148 2.35 13.02 -3.52
C GLN A 148 2.32 12.76 -5.03
N ILE A 149 2.38 11.49 -5.44
CA ILE A 149 2.30 11.12 -6.86
C ILE A 149 0.87 11.29 -7.38
N ILE A 150 -0.16 11.09 -6.54
CA ILE A 150 -1.57 11.22 -6.92
C ILE A 150 -2.00 12.69 -6.98
N ASN A 151 -1.48 13.55 -6.12
CA ASN A 151 -1.90 14.96 -6.00
C ASN A 151 -1.89 15.74 -7.34
N PRO A 152 -0.86 15.63 -8.21
CA PRO A 152 -0.83 16.33 -9.49
C PRO A 152 -1.90 15.90 -10.49
N VAL A 153 -2.53 14.73 -10.28
CA VAL A 153 -3.57 14.21 -11.17
C VAL A 153 -4.76 15.15 -11.25
N ILE A 154 -5.05 15.90 -10.16
CA ILE A 154 -6.13 16.89 -10.16
C ILE A 154 -5.99 17.90 -11.29
N ASN A 155 -4.78 18.35 -11.59
CA ASN A 155 -4.54 19.32 -12.67
C ASN A 155 -4.92 18.72 -14.02
N LYS A 156 -4.64 17.41 -14.23
CA LYS A 156 -5.01 16.70 -15.45
C LYS A 156 -6.49 16.43 -15.56
N ILE A 157 -7.17 16.18 -14.44
CA ILE A 157 -8.62 16.03 -14.37
C ILE A 157 -9.32 17.36 -14.71
N MET A 158 -8.71 18.49 -14.30
CA MET A 158 -9.26 19.83 -14.52
C MET A 158 -8.91 20.44 -15.88
N GLU A 159 -8.05 19.79 -16.69
CA GLU A 159 -7.80 20.19 -18.08
C GLU A 159 -9.10 20.08 -18.89
N ARG A 160 -9.38 21.09 -19.70
CA ARG A 160 -10.57 21.09 -20.55
C ARG A 160 -10.43 20.10 -21.69
N SER A 161 -11.43 19.25 -21.85
CA SER A 161 -11.67 18.51 -23.07
C SER A 161 -13.09 18.79 -23.52
N THR A 162 -13.29 19.11 -24.80
CA THR A 162 -14.63 19.22 -25.38
C THR A 162 -14.81 18.06 -26.32
N SER A 163 -15.68 17.14 -25.97
CA SER A 163 -16.07 16.04 -26.84
C SER A 163 -17.59 16.05 -27.02
N PRO A 164 -18.10 15.87 -28.24
CA PRO A 164 -19.53 15.72 -28.46
C PRO A 164 -20.06 14.37 -27.97
N THR A 165 -19.20 13.41 -27.67
CA THR A 165 -19.56 12.05 -27.23
C THR A 165 -18.66 11.61 -26.08
N SER A 166 -19.24 10.89 -25.11
CA SER A 166 -18.48 10.27 -24.00
C SER A 166 -18.35 8.77 -24.28
N PRO A 167 -17.13 8.30 -24.60
CA PRO A 167 -16.86 6.88 -24.92
C PRO A 167 -16.66 6.04 -23.65
N ILE A 168 -17.48 6.23 -22.61
CA ILE A 168 -17.30 5.56 -21.30
C ILE A 168 -17.30 4.04 -21.44
N PHE A 169 -18.23 3.48 -22.20
CA PHE A 169 -18.36 2.03 -22.35
C PHE A 169 -17.17 1.41 -23.08
N GLU A 170 -16.70 2.04 -24.12
CA GLU A 170 -15.51 1.62 -24.86
C GLU A 170 -14.28 1.67 -23.96
N MET A 171 -14.17 2.74 -23.15
CA MET A 171 -13.08 2.91 -22.20
C MET A 171 -13.10 1.86 -21.10
N ILE A 172 -14.25 1.55 -20.51
CA ILE A 172 -14.39 0.47 -19.52
C ILE A 172 -13.91 -0.85 -20.11
N ASN A 173 -14.32 -1.15 -21.34
CA ASN A 173 -13.92 -2.39 -22.02
C ASN A 173 -12.41 -2.45 -22.26
N VAL A 174 -11.82 -1.40 -22.81
CA VAL A 174 -10.36 -1.35 -23.08
C VAL A 174 -9.55 -1.40 -21.79
N VAL A 175 -9.96 -0.65 -20.76
CA VAL A 175 -9.28 -0.64 -19.47
C VAL A 175 -9.39 -1.99 -18.78
N SER A 176 -10.55 -2.64 -18.81
CA SER A 176 -10.72 -3.97 -18.21
C SER A 176 -9.82 -5.01 -18.89
N ILE A 177 -9.70 -4.96 -20.22
CA ILE A 177 -8.79 -5.85 -20.95
C ILE A 177 -7.33 -5.59 -20.59
N ASN A 178 -6.93 -4.34 -20.43
CA ASN A 178 -5.54 -3.96 -20.18
C ASN A 178 -5.12 -4.13 -18.72
N SER A 179 -6.02 -3.87 -17.77
CA SER A 179 -5.71 -3.89 -16.35
C SER A 179 -5.86 -5.28 -15.73
N PHE A 180 -6.72 -6.14 -16.29
CA PHE A 180 -7.00 -7.46 -15.70
C PHE A 180 -6.51 -8.63 -16.56
N LYS A 181 -5.66 -8.38 -17.54
CA LYS A 181 -4.93 -9.43 -18.25
C LYS A 181 -3.75 -9.90 -17.39
N HIS A 182 -4.01 -10.92 -16.56
CA HIS A 182 -2.97 -11.72 -15.90
C HIS A 182 -3.28 -13.17 -16.04
#